data_75b4ce61a2d688d8d139c9db69b40714
#
_entry.id   75b4ce61a2d688d8d139c9db69b40714
#
_cell.length_a   1.000
_cell.length_b   1.000
_cell.length_c   1.000
_cell.angle_alpha   90.00
_cell.angle_beta   90.00
_cell.angle_gamma   90.00
#
_symmetry.space_group_name_H-M   'P 1'
#
loop_
_entity.id
_entity.type
_entity.pdbx_description
1 polymer ?
#
loop_
_entity_poly.entity_id
_entity_poly.type
_entity_poly.pdbx_seq_one_letter_code
_entity_poly.pdbx_strand_id
1 'polypeptide(L)'
;MVAVMTTDAGRARRLFAEAYDASAAGFARSADRLVYAYLARPLARALAEANGPVLDVAAGSGALGRLLPAAVALDLSAAQLRHNPLPARLQGDAERLPFRDDCFAAAGCAFGINHFPDPGAALVEMARVAPLVGVLTWARPEAPHRPKQAVMDVVARRAGSDRTAAGRLADELGERVGSPAAVRSLLEGAGLRPTVAEAEIDLPWPGAAAFVDYRLATVGVAGLVDDPAAVRREAIAAVSALPPEALPWSPRLVLGVGRR
;
A
#
# COMPACT_ATOMS: atom_id res chain seq x y z
N MET A 1 26.75 -4.97 15.06
CA MET A 1 25.97 -4.68 13.84
C MET A 1 24.46 -4.95 14.00
N VAL A 2 24.01 -5.93 14.80
CA VAL A 2 22.59 -6.28 15.00
C VAL A 2 21.80 -5.23 15.84
N ALA A 3 22.41 -4.57 16.81
CA ALA A 3 21.73 -3.61 17.70
C ALA A 3 21.36 -2.27 17.01
N VAL A 4 22.11 -1.84 15.98
CA VAL A 4 21.83 -0.59 15.27
C VAL A 4 20.66 -0.77 14.31
N MET A 5 20.51 -1.95 13.69
CA MET A 5 19.38 -2.26 12.79
C MET A 5 18.05 -2.35 13.53
N THR A 6 18.01 -2.84 14.78
CA THR A 6 16.80 -2.93 15.58
C THR A 6 16.25 -1.56 16.02
N THR A 7 17.12 -0.57 16.23
CA THR A 7 16.71 0.79 16.61
C THR A 7 16.11 1.54 15.41
N ASP A 8 16.62 1.28 14.21
CA ASP A 8 16.15 1.93 12.97
C ASP A 8 14.79 1.35 12.53
N ALA A 9 14.61 0.02 12.58
CA ALA A 9 13.34 -0.64 12.25
C ALA A 9 12.19 -0.22 13.18
N GLY A 10 12.45 -0.11 14.50
CA GLY A 10 11.45 0.37 15.46
C GLY A 10 11.05 1.83 15.23
N ARG A 11 12.00 2.68 14.81
CA ARG A 11 11.73 4.06 14.43
C ARG A 11 10.89 4.13 13.14
N ALA A 12 11.21 3.32 12.14
CA ALA A 12 10.47 3.26 10.88
C ALA A 12 9.01 2.83 11.11
N ARG A 13 8.77 1.79 11.92
CA ARG A 13 7.41 1.36 12.28
C ARG A 13 6.60 2.47 12.95
N ARG A 14 7.18 3.19 13.93
CA ARG A 14 6.51 4.33 14.57
C ARG A 14 6.18 5.43 13.57
N LEU A 15 7.12 5.79 12.72
CA LEU A 15 6.94 6.82 11.70
C LEU A 15 5.76 6.47 10.76
N PHE A 16 5.68 5.22 10.30
CA PHE A 16 4.56 4.78 9.46
C PHE A 16 3.24 4.73 10.24
N ALA A 17 3.23 4.19 11.45
CA ALA A 17 2.01 4.14 12.28
C ALA A 17 1.44 5.55 12.50
N GLU A 18 2.26 6.52 12.91
CA GLU A 18 1.85 7.91 13.12
C GLU A 18 1.33 8.56 11.83
N ALA A 19 2.04 8.37 10.71
CA ALA A 19 1.66 8.95 9.43
C ALA A 19 0.34 8.36 8.89
N TYR A 20 0.14 7.05 9.02
CA TYR A 20 -1.10 6.38 8.62
C TYR A 20 -2.26 6.70 9.58
N ASP A 21 -2.01 6.84 10.87
CA ASP A 21 -3.02 7.28 11.83
C ASP A 21 -3.50 8.70 11.50
N ALA A 22 -2.59 9.62 11.21
CA ALA A 22 -2.92 10.99 10.85
C ALA A 22 -3.70 11.11 9.51
N SER A 23 -3.42 10.23 8.55
CA SER A 23 -4.04 10.25 7.21
C SER A 23 -5.31 9.39 7.09
N ALA A 24 -5.64 8.57 8.08
CA ALA A 24 -6.61 7.47 7.98
C ALA A 24 -7.98 7.88 7.40
N ALA A 25 -8.58 8.94 7.91
CA ALA A 25 -9.90 9.38 7.45
C ALA A 25 -9.90 9.87 6.00
N GLY A 26 -8.87 10.61 5.60
CA GLY A 26 -8.69 11.07 4.21
C GLY A 26 -8.44 9.89 3.27
N PHE A 27 -7.55 8.99 3.67
CA PHE A 27 -7.19 7.79 2.92
C PHE A 27 -8.43 6.90 2.66
N ALA A 28 -9.22 6.60 3.68
CA ALA A 28 -10.42 5.78 3.56
C ALA A 28 -11.49 6.39 2.65
N ARG A 29 -11.63 7.73 2.64
CA ARG A 29 -12.62 8.40 1.80
C ARG A 29 -12.23 8.46 0.33
N SER A 30 -10.96 8.61 0.02
CA SER A 30 -10.48 8.89 -1.33
C SER A 30 -9.56 7.79 -1.88
N ALA A 31 -8.40 7.57 -1.29
CA ALA A 31 -7.37 6.68 -1.83
C ALA A 31 -7.84 5.24 -1.92
N ASP A 32 -8.38 4.70 -0.83
CA ASP A 32 -8.79 3.31 -0.73
C ASP A 32 -9.87 2.94 -1.76
N ARG A 33 -10.94 3.72 -1.82
CA ARG A 33 -12.09 3.42 -2.69
C ARG A 33 -11.84 3.67 -4.17
N LEU A 34 -11.10 4.73 -4.50
CA LEU A 34 -10.91 5.16 -5.88
C LEU A 34 -9.77 4.42 -6.57
N VAL A 35 -8.75 4.01 -5.82
CA VAL A 35 -7.52 3.47 -6.39
C VAL A 35 -7.22 2.07 -5.85
N TYR A 36 -6.96 1.95 -4.56
CA TYR A 36 -6.42 0.71 -3.99
C TYR A 36 -7.37 -0.48 -4.08
N ALA A 37 -8.68 -0.29 -3.83
CA ALA A 37 -9.65 -1.36 -3.97
C ALA A 37 -9.80 -1.86 -5.42
N TYR A 38 -9.60 -0.98 -6.40
CA TYR A 38 -9.59 -1.38 -7.81
C TYR A 38 -8.32 -2.17 -8.15
N LEU A 39 -7.17 -1.66 -7.75
CA LEU A 39 -5.86 -2.26 -8.02
C LEU A 39 -5.65 -3.59 -7.27
N ALA A 40 -6.29 -3.80 -6.11
CA ALA A 40 -6.17 -5.05 -5.34
C ALA A 40 -6.88 -6.26 -5.97
N ARG A 41 -7.73 -6.06 -6.99
CA ARG A 41 -8.52 -7.15 -7.62
C ARG A 41 -7.68 -8.33 -8.14
N PRO A 42 -6.53 -8.15 -8.80
CA PRO A 42 -5.72 -9.30 -9.23
C PRO A 42 -5.24 -10.17 -8.08
N LEU A 43 -4.79 -9.55 -6.99
CA LEU A 43 -4.40 -10.27 -5.79
C LEU A 43 -5.60 -10.97 -5.14
N ALA A 44 -6.73 -10.29 -5.01
CA ALA A 44 -7.95 -10.88 -4.47
C ALA A 44 -8.39 -12.13 -5.26
N ARG A 45 -8.32 -12.09 -6.60
CA ARG A 45 -8.61 -13.25 -7.46
C ARG A 45 -7.67 -14.42 -7.20
N ALA A 46 -6.37 -14.16 -7.08
CA ALA A 46 -5.38 -15.19 -6.81
C ALA A 46 -5.56 -15.84 -5.42
N LEU A 47 -6.00 -15.07 -4.42
CA LEU A 47 -6.25 -15.57 -3.07
C LEU A 47 -7.63 -16.21 -2.91
N ALA A 48 -8.60 -15.89 -3.76
CA ALA A 48 -9.94 -16.49 -3.72
C ALA A 48 -9.96 -17.98 -4.03
N GLU A 49 -8.88 -18.55 -4.58
CA GLU A 49 -8.71 -19.99 -4.78
C GLU A 49 -8.55 -20.76 -3.46
N ALA A 50 -8.25 -20.08 -2.37
CA ALA A 50 -8.07 -20.68 -1.06
C ALA A 50 -9.44 -20.97 -0.40
N ASN A 51 -9.64 -22.21 0.03
CA ASN A 51 -10.83 -22.62 0.77
C ASN A 51 -10.65 -22.37 2.27
N GLY A 52 -11.04 -21.19 2.76
CA GLY A 52 -10.96 -20.84 4.18
C GLY A 52 -10.69 -19.37 4.42
N PRO A 53 -10.40 -18.98 5.69
CA PRO A 53 -10.15 -17.60 6.05
C PRO A 53 -8.85 -17.08 5.43
N VAL A 54 -8.87 -15.84 4.99
CA VAL A 54 -7.70 -15.14 4.42
C VAL A 54 -7.26 -14.02 5.37
N LEU A 55 -5.96 -13.96 5.66
CA LEU A 55 -5.38 -12.84 6.39
C LEU A 55 -5.04 -11.72 5.42
N ASP A 56 -5.62 -10.54 5.62
CA ASP A 56 -5.25 -9.29 4.94
C ASP A 56 -4.22 -8.55 5.80
N VAL A 57 -2.95 -8.60 5.39
CA VAL A 57 -1.81 -8.00 6.10
C VAL A 57 -1.53 -6.60 5.59
N ALA A 58 -1.37 -5.64 6.50
CA ALA A 58 -1.39 -4.20 6.23
C ALA A 58 -2.70 -3.80 5.54
N ALA A 59 -3.80 -4.23 6.12
CA ALA A 59 -5.14 -4.16 5.55
C ALA A 59 -5.65 -2.72 5.36
N GLY A 60 -5.10 -1.77 6.11
CA GLY A 60 -5.54 -0.39 6.10
C GLY A 60 -7.06 -0.28 6.31
N SER A 61 -7.70 0.53 5.49
CA SER A 61 -9.16 0.69 5.45
C SER A 61 -9.90 -0.41 4.67
N GLY A 62 -9.21 -1.49 4.22
CA GLY A 62 -9.82 -2.72 3.71
C GLY A 62 -9.87 -2.85 2.19
N ALA A 63 -8.90 -2.30 1.47
CA ALA A 63 -8.85 -2.36 0.01
C ALA A 63 -8.89 -3.80 -0.54
N LEU A 64 -8.11 -4.70 0.04
CA LEU A 64 -8.06 -6.11 -0.35
C LEU A 64 -9.16 -6.92 0.36
N GLY A 65 -9.27 -6.81 1.67
CA GLY A 65 -10.10 -7.70 2.46
C GLY A 65 -11.60 -7.66 2.10
N ARG A 66 -12.13 -6.48 1.68
CA ARG A 66 -13.52 -6.37 1.21
C ARG A 66 -13.82 -7.10 -0.09
N LEU A 67 -12.80 -7.52 -0.82
CA LEU A 67 -12.92 -8.29 -2.07
C LEU A 67 -12.90 -9.81 -1.81
N LEU A 68 -12.67 -10.23 -0.56
CA LEU A 68 -12.51 -11.62 -0.16
C LEU A 68 -13.74 -12.07 0.66
N PRO A 69 -14.19 -13.33 0.47
CA PRO A 69 -15.42 -13.83 1.12
C PRO A 69 -15.29 -13.97 2.64
N ALA A 70 -14.08 -14.26 3.13
CA ALA A 70 -13.79 -14.42 4.55
C ALA A 70 -12.40 -13.89 4.86
N ALA A 71 -12.31 -12.64 5.30
CA ALA A 71 -11.03 -12.01 5.59
C ALA A 71 -10.93 -11.54 7.05
N VAL A 72 -9.71 -11.63 7.59
CA VAL A 72 -9.28 -11.04 8.86
C VAL A 72 -8.30 -9.93 8.54
N ALA A 73 -8.56 -8.72 9.00
CA ALA A 73 -7.67 -7.58 8.79
C ALA A 73 -6.63 -7.46 9.89
N LEU A 74 -5.37 -7.30 9.51
CA LEU A 74 -4.30 -6.91 10.42
C LEU A 74 -3.60 -5.67 9.88
N ASP A 75 -3.42 -4.66 10.73
CA ASP A 75 -2.69 -3.44 10.40
C ASP A 75 -1.97 -2.86 11.61
N LEU A 76 -0.88 -2.16 11.39
CA LEU A 76 -0.14 -1.47 12.45
C LEU A 76 -0.89 -0.22 12.95
N SER A 77 -1.67 0.43 12.08
CA SER A 77 -2.47 1.62 12.37
C SER A 77 -3.86 1.27 12.89
N ALA A 78 -4.11 1.56 14.16
CA ALA A 78 -5.45 1.43 14.74
C ALA A 78 -6.46 2.39 14.09
N ALA A 79 -6.01 3.56 13.63
CA ALA A 79 -6.87 4.53 12.96
C ALA A 79 -7.35 4.03 11.60
N GLN A 80 -6.48 3.39 10.82
CA GLN A 80 -6.87 2.74 9.57
C GLN A 80 -7.91 1.64 9.82
N LEU A 81 -7.69 0.77 10.80
CA LEU A 81 -8.61 -0.31 11.14
C LEU A 81 -10.00 0.18 11.57
N ARG A 82 -10.13 1.38 12.15
CA ARG A 82 -11.45 1.96 12.44
C ARG A 82 -12.30 2.22 11.20
N HIS A 83 -11.66 2.42 10.04
CA HIS A 83 -12.32 2.60 8.75
C HIS A 83 -12.48 1.30 7.95
N ASN A 84 -11.88 0.20 8.43
CA ASN A 84 -11.96 -1.10 7.78
C ASN A 84 -13.33 -1.73 8.04
N PRO A 85 -14.08 -2.16 6.99
CA PRO A 85 -15.44 -2.70 7.15
C PRO A 85 -15.49 -4.15 7.65
N LEU A 86 -14.35 -4.83 7.70
CA LEU A 86 -14.33 -6.24 8.13
C LEU A 86 -14.68 -6.38 9.61
N PRO A 87 -15.45 -7.40 9.99
CA PRO A 87 -15.80 -7.63 11.39
C PRO A 87 -14.60 -8.08 12.24
N ALA A 88 -13.69 -8.87 11.66
CA ALA A 88 -12.49 -9.35 12.32
C ALA A 88 -11.30 -8.45 11.96
N ARG A 89 -10.86 -7.65 12.94
CA ARG A 89 -9.76 -6.67 12.80
C ARG A 89 -8.84 -6.75 13.99
N LEU A 90 -7.54 -6.75 13.74
CA LEU A 90 -6.53 -6.83 14.78
C LEU A 90 -5.41 -5.82 14.50
N GLN A 91 -5.05 -5.02 15.48
CA GLN A 91 -3.83 -4.21 15.41
C GLN A 91 -2.62 -5.10 15.67
N GLY A 92 -1.64 -5.07 14.76
CA GLY A 92 -0.46 -5.92 14.87
C GLY A 92 0.64 -5.56 13.86
N ASP A 93 1.80 -6.14 14.10
CA ASP A 93 2.99 -6.00 13.25
C ASP A 93 3.06 -7.17 12.26
N ALA A 94 3.21 -6.87 10.98
CA ALA A 94 3.35 -7.87 9.92
C ALA A 94 4.59 -8.77 10.09
N GLU A 95 5.64 -8.23 10.71
CA GLU A 95 6.89 -8.96 10.98
C GLU A 95 6.79 -9.85 12.23
N ARG A 96 5.65 -9.84 12.95
CA ARG A 96 5.36 -10.66 14.14
C ARG A 96 3.86 -10.93 14.24
N LEU A 97 3.35 -11.80 13.40
CA LEU A 97 1.92 -12.11 13.34
C LEU A 97 1.45 -12.87 14.59
N PRO A 98 0.44 -12.37 15.32
CA PRO A 98 -0.03 -12.98 16.58
C PRO A 98 -0.98 -14.16 16.32
N PHE A 99 -0.65 -15.00 15.36
CA PHE A 99 -1.44 -16.15 14.95
C PHE A 99 -0.62 -17.44 15.02
N ARG A 100 -1.29 -18.57 15.19
CA ARG A 100 -0.67 -19.88 15.13
C ARG A 100 -0.30 -20.23 13.69
N ASP A 101 0.61 -21.18 13.53
CA ASP A 101 0.96 -21.74 12.24
C ASP A 101 -0.29 -22.31 11.55
N ASP A 102 -0.37 -22.18 10.25
CA ASP A 102 -1.40 -22.77 9.39
C ASP A 102 -2.86 -22.46 9.79
N CYS A 103 -3.12 -21.31 10.40
CA CYS A 103 -4.47 -20.94 10.82
C CYS A 103 -5.30 -20.20 9.75
N PHE A 104 -4.68 -19.85 8.63
CA PHE A 104 -5.34 -19.24 7.47
C PHE A 104 -5.15 -20.11 6.23
N ALA A 105 -6.10 -20.06 5.31
CA ALA A 105 -5.97 -20.69 4.00
C ALA A 105 -5.06 -19.89 3.05
N ALA A 106 -5.03 -18.57 3.22
CA ALA A 106 -4.13 -17.68 2.50
C ALA A 106 -3.79 -16.45 3.34
N ALA A 107 -2.67 -15.79 3.00
CA ALA A 107 -2.32 -14.47 3.51
C ALA A 107 -1.98 -13.54 2.32
N GLY A 108 -2.50 -12.32 2.33
CA GLY A 108 -2.28 -11.33 1.28
C GLY A 108 -1.79 -10.00 1.83
N CYS A 109 -0.94 -9.31 1.07
CA CYS A 109 -0.51 -7.95 1.36
C CYS A 109 -0.60 -7.11 0.09
N ALA A 110 -1.55 -6.17 0.06
CA ALA A 110 -1.73 -5.23 -1.04
C ALA A 110 -1.14 -3.87 -0.68
N PHE A 111 -0.07 -3.47 -1.36
CA PHE A 111 0.60 -2.16 -1.20
C PHE A 111 1.19 -1.87 0.20
N GLY A 112 1.28 -2.89 1.07
CA GLY A 112 1.87 -2.75 2.40
C GLY A 112 3.36 -3.05 2.44
N ILE A 113 3.85 -3.95 1.58
CA ILE A 113 5.21 -4.51 1.64
C ILE A 113 6.32 -3.47 1.54
N ASN A 114 6.08 -2.36 0.84
CA ASN A 114 7.02 -1.24 0.73
C ASN A 114 7.04 -0.32 1.98
N HIS A 115 6.31 -0.67 3.03
CA HIS A 115 6.32 0.01 4.33
C HIS A 115 6.93 -0.86 5.44
N PHE A 116 7.30 -2.10 5.12
CA PHE A 116 7.92 -2.98 6.10
C PHE A 116 9.43 -2.73 6.16
N PRO A 117 9.99 -2.43 7.33
CA PRO A 117 11.44 -2.34 7.51
C PRO A 117 12.17 -3.63 7.11
N ASP A 118 11.57 -4.78 7.40
CA ASP A 118 12.03 -6.10 6.96
C ASP A 118 10.91 -6.86 6.22
N PRO A 119 10.78 -6.66 4.90
CA PRO A 119 9.76 -7.36 4.12
C PRO A 119 10.00 -8.89 4.07
N GLY A 120 11.23 -9.35 4.23
CA GLY A 120 11.56 -10.77 4.31
C GLY A 120 10.96 -11.41 5.56
N ALA A 121 11.14 -10.79 6.73
CA ALA A 121 10.56 -11.27 7.99
C ALA A 121 9.02 -11.30 7.91
N ALA A 122 8.40 -10.28 7.32
CA ALA A 122 6.95 -10.28 7.14
C ALA A 122 6.46 -11.42 6.25
N LEU A 123 7.16 -11.72 5.16
CA LEU A 123 6.79 -12.84 4.27
C LEU A 123 7.02 -14.21 4.92
N VAL A 124 8.04 -14.37 5.74
CA VAL A 124 8.24 -15.58 6.55
C VAL A 124 7.07 -15.80 7.52
N GLU A 125 6.62 -14.75 8.19
CA GLU A 125 5.45 -14.82 9.08
C GLU A 125 4.17 -15.12 8.29
N MET A 126 3.96 -14.49 7.13
CA MET A 126 2.82 -14.80 6.26
C MET A 126 2.85 -16.27 5.80
N ALA A 127 4.03 -16.79 5.41
CA ALA A 127 4.20 -18.19 5.02
C ALA A 127 4.06 -19.16 6.20
N ARG A 128 4.37 -18.74 7.43
CA ARG A 128 4.13 -19.53 8.64
C ARG A 128 2.64 -19.72 8.91
N VAL A 129 1.85 -18.66 8.78
CA VAL A 129 0.42 -18.69 9.13
C VAL A 129 -0.48 -19.19 8.00
N ALA A 130 0.01 -19.26 6.74
CA ALA A 130 -0.78 -19.68 5.58
C ALA A 130 0.06 -20.39 4.51
N PRO A 131 -0.47 -21.45 3.84
CA PRO A 131 0.24 -22.14 2.76
C PRO A 131 0.25 -21.39 1.43
N LEU A 132 -0.65 -20.42 1.23
CA LEU A 132 -0.74 -19.55 0.06
C LEU A 132 -0.49 -18.10 0.48
N VAL A 133 0.54 -17.48 -0.09
CA VAL A 133 0.89 -16.10 0.19
C VAL A 133 0.87 -15.27 -1.09
N GLY A 134 0.24 -14.11 -1.05
CA GLY A 134 0.20 -13.19 -2.17
C GLY A 134 0.62 -11.77 -1.78
N VAL A 135 1.38 -11.12 -2.66
CA VAL A 135 1.78 -9.72 -2.51
C VAL A 135 1.50 -8.94 -3.78
N LEU A 136 1.10 -7.68 -3.61
CA LEU A 136 0.92 -6.74 -4.69
C LEU A 136 1.60 -5.43 -4.32
N THR A 137 2.45 -4.92 -5.19
CA THR A 137 3.19 -3.68 -4.96
C THR A 137 3.33 -2.86 -6.24
N TRP A 138 3.76 -1.61 -6.10
CA TRP A 138 4.05 -0.74 -7.23
C TRP A 138 5.32 -1.21 -7.95
N ALA A 139 5.29 -1.29 -9.28
CA ALA A 139 6.50 -1.50 -10.07
C ALA A 139 7.39 -0.25 -10.03
N ARG A 140 8.70 -0.46 -9.97
CA ARG A 140 9.72 0.61 -9.99
C ARG A 140 10.66 0.45 -11.18
N PRO A 141 11.09 1.56 -11.78
CA PRO A 141 10.65 2.94 -11.51
C PRO A 141 9.19 3.15 -11.92
N GLU A 142 8.49 4.05 -11.24
CA GLU A 142 7.13 4.45 -11.65
C GLU A 142 7.14 5.13 -13.02
N ALA A 143 6.14 4.83 -13.85
CA ALA A 143 5.91 5.56 -15.07
C ALA A 143 5.53 7.04 -14.76
N PRO A 144 6.02 8.01 -15.54
CA PRO A 144 5.63 9.40 -15.39
C PRO A 144 4.11 9.57 -15.56
N HIS A 145 3.48 10.33 -14.66
CA HIS A 145 2.06 10.65 -14.73
C HIS A 145 1.85 12.14 -14.48
N ARG A 146 1.46 12.88 -15.52
CA ARG A 146 1.36 14.34 -15.49
C ARG A 146 0.42 14.87 -14.42
N PRO A 147 -0.79 14.32 -14.18
CA PRO A 147 -1.65 14.73 -13.07
C PRO A 147 -0.97 14.58 -11.70
N LYS A 148 -0.24 13.47 -11.46
CA LYS A 148 0.54 13.28 -10.23
C LYS A 148 1.58 14.38 -10.07
N GLN A 149 2.33 14.68 -11.13
CA GLN A 149 3.36 15.72 -11.11
C GLN A 149 2.76 17.09 -10.82
N ALA A 150 1.65 17.46 -11.49
CA ALA A 150 0.98 18.73 -11.27
C ALA A 150 0.54 18.95 -9.81
N VAL A 151 0.01 17.90 -9.15
CA VAL A 151 -0.31 17.97 -7.72
C VAL A 151 0.94 18.16 -6.88
N MET A 152 2.00 17.37 -7.16
CA MET A 152 3.24 17.42 -6.38
C MET A 152 3.98 18.77 -6.51
N ASP A 153 3.92 19.40 -7.68
CA ASP A 153 4.49 20.73 -7.91
C ASP A 153 3.78 21.80 -7.06
N VAL A 154 2.45 21.70 -6.91
CA VAL A 154 1.68 22.58 -6.04
C VAL A 154 2.06 22.37 -4.58
N VAL A 155 2.13 21.11 -4.14
CA VAL A 155 2.53 20.75 -2.77
C VAL A 155 3.94 21.29 -2.47
N ALA A 156 4.91 21.05 -3.36
CA ALA A 156 6.29 21.48 -3.19
C ALA A 156 6.42 23.00 -3.05
N ARG A 157 5.70 23.76 -3.89
CA ARG A 157 5.69 25.24 -3.80
C ARG A 157 5.11 25.77 -2.48
N ARG A 158 4.09 25.10 -1.94
CA ARG A 158 3.38 25.53 -0.74
C ARG A 158 4.02 25.06 0.57
N ALA A 159 4.64 23.88 0.57
CA ALA A 159 5.22 23.28 1.77
C ALA A 159 6.76 23.36 1.81
N GLY A 160 7.40 23.81 0.74
CA GLY A 160 8.87 23.76 0.62
C GLY A 160 9.42 22.33 0.49
N SER A 161 8.54 21.33 0.41
CA SER A 161 8.87 19.91 0.21
C SER A 161 7.71 19.22 -0.48
N ASP A 162 8.00 18.19 -1.28
CA ASP A 162 6.99 17.37 -1.96
C ASP A 162 6.69 16.05 -1.22
N ARG A 163 7.41 15.77 -0.13
CA ARG A 163 7.29 14.50 0.63
C ARG A 163 7.42 14.68 2.13
N THR A 164 6.60 13.93 2.87
CA THR A 164 6.80 13.69 4.30
C THR A 164 8.03 12.81 4.56
N ALA A 165 8.50 12.74 5.80
CA ALA A 165 9.55 11.79 6.19
C ALA A 165 9.12 10.33 5.94
N ALA A 166 7.87 9.99 6.27
CA ALA A 166 7.30 8.67 5.98
C ALA A 166 7.21 8.38 4.48
N GLY A 167 6.87 9.39 3.66
CA GLY A 167 6.81 9.27 2.21
C GLY A 167 8.19 9.00 1.59
N ARG A 168 9.23 9.70 2.03
CA ARG A 168 10.61 9.45 1.56
C ARG A 168 11.08 8.05 1.93
N LEU A 169 10.81 7.61 3.16
CA LEU A 169 11.14 6.25 3.57
C LEU A 169 10.37 5.19 2.77
N ALA A 170 9.08 5.42 2.49
CA ALA A 170 8.28 4.51 1.66
C ALA A 170 8.81 4.42 0.23
N ASP A 171 9.28 5.52 -0.36
CA ASP A 171 9.92 5.52 -1.67
C ASP A 171 11.23 4.72 -1.65
N GLU A 172 12.09 4.93 -0.64
CA GLU A 172 13.34 4.17 -0.47
C GLU A 172 13.10 2.66 -0.30
N LEU A 173 12.16 2.27 0.57
CA LEU A 173 11.80 0.87 0.77
C LEU A 173 11.13 0.29 -0.48
N GLY A 174 10.35 1.09 -1.19
CA GLY A 174 9.70 0.72 -2.45
C GLY A 174 10.67 0.26 -3.53
N GLU A 175 11.85 0.89 -3.63
CA GLU A 175 12.88 0.46 -4.57
C GLU A 175 13.37 -0.98 -4.30
N ARG A 176 13.33 -1.44 -3.05
CA ARG A 176 13.76 -2.79 -2.67
C ARG A 176 12.76 -3.88 -3.06
N VAL A 177 11.50 -3.53 -3.25
CA VAL A 177 10.40 -4.50 -3.50
C VAL A 177 9.66 -4.25 -4.81
N GLY A 178 10.07 -3.25 -5.60
CA GLY A 178 9.34 -2.76 -6.77
C GLY A 178 9.64 -3.50 -8.08
N SER A 179 10.29 -4.66 -8.05
CA SER A 179 10.59 -5.42 -9.28
C SER A 179 10.15 -6.89 -9.17
N PRO A 180 9.82 -7.55 -10.29
CA PRO A 180 9.50 -8.98 -10.29
C PRO A 180 10.60 -9.85 -9.68
N ALA A 181 11.87 -9.52 -9.92
CA ALA A 181 13.00 -10.24 -9.36
C ALA A 181 13.09 -10.10 -7.84
N ALA A 182 12.87 -8.89 -7.30
CA ALA A 182 12.89 -8.65 -5.87
C ALA A 182 11.75 -9.38 -5.16
N VAL A 183 10.52 -9.29 -5.69
CA VAL A 183 9.35 -10.00 -5.13
C VAL A 183 9.55 -11.51 -5.18
N ARG A 184 10.11 -12.06 -6.27
CA ARG A 184 10.44 -13.48 -6.39
C ARG A 184 11.43 -13.90 -5.31
N SER A 185 12.54 -13.20 -5.18
CA SER A 185 13.59 -13.50 -4.20
C SER A 185 13.06 -13.49 -2.76
N LEU A 186 12.19 -12.52 -2.43
CA LEU A 186 11.57 -12.42 -1.11
C LEU A 186 10.64 -13.60 -0.82
N LEU A 187 9.81 -14.01 -1.77
CA LEU A 187 8.91 -15.16 -1.63
C LEU A 187 9.68 -16.48 -1.53
N GLU A 188 10.74 -16.66 -2.35
CA GLU A 188 11.64 -17.82 -2.26
C GLU A 188 12.38 -17.87 -0.92
N GLY A 189 12.83 -16.71 -0.42
CA GLY A 189 13.47 -16.58 0.90
C GLY A 189 12.52 -16.94 2.06
N ALA A 190 11.21 -16.82 1.87
CA ALA A 190 10.18 -17.28 2.81
C ALA A 190 9.79 -18.77 2.64
N GLY A 191 10.51 -19.52 1.81
CA GLY A 191 10.29 -20.97 1.59
C GLY A 191 9.11 -21.27 0.65
N LEU A 192 8.70 -20.31 -0.17
CA LEU A 192 7.58 -20.44 -1.09
C LEU A 192 8.07 -20.70 -2.52
N ARG A 193 7.24 -21.33 -3.33
CA ARG A 193 7.40 -21.49 -4.79
C ARG A 193 6.57 -20.41 -5.50
N PRO A 194 7.17 -19.29 -5.93
CA PRO A 194 6.42 -18.16 -6.44
C PRO A 194 6.17 -18.19 -7.95
N THR A 195 5.01 -17.69 -8.34
CA THR A 195 4.72 -17.12 -9.65
C THR A 195 4.68 -15.60 -9.50
N VAL A 196 5.47 -14.88 -10.31
CA VAL A 196 5.53 -13.43 -10.25
C VAL A 196 5.34 -12.86 -11.64
N ALA A 197 4.46 -11.86 -11.75
CA ALA A 197 4.18 -11.14 -12.98
C ALA A 197 4.13 -9.63 -12.72
N GLU A 198 4.47 -8.86 -13.75
CA GLU A 198 4.18 -7.43 -13.82
C GLU A 198 2.89 -7.25 -14.63
N ALA A 199 2.03 -6.38 -14.18
CA ALA A 199 0.77 -6.05 -14.84
C ALA A 199 0.58 -4.53 -14.88
N GLU A 200 0.07 -4.03 -15.99
CA GLU A 200 -0.41 -2.67 -16.14
C GLU A 200 -1.94 -2.69 -16.00
N ILE A 201 -2.50 -1.78 -15.20
CA ILE A 201 -3.93 -1.77 -14.90
C ILE A 201 -4.48 -0.39 -15.20
N ASP A 202 -5.35 -0.30 -16.20
CA ASP A 202 -6.04 0.94 -16.54
C ASP A 202 -7.02 1.32 -15.42
N LEU A 203 -6.78 2.47 -14.79
CA LEU A 203 -7.69 3.05 -13.82
C LEU A 203 -8.65 4.02 -14.51
N PRO A 204 -9.97 3.90 -14.28
CA PRO A 204 -10.91 4.90 -14.73
C PRO A 204 -10.54 6.27 -14.16
N TRP A 205 -10.52 7.29 -15.02
CA TRP A 205 -10.24 8.65 -14.55
C TRP A 205 -11.35 9.16 -13.62
N PRO A 206 -11.05 9.46 -12.35
CA PRO A 206 -12.09 9.83 -11.37
C PRO A 206 -12.48 11.30 -11.42
N GLY A 207 -11.88 12.10 -12.32
CA GLY A 207 -11.97 13.54 -12.33
C GLY A 207 -10.90 14.22 -11.48
N ALA A 208 -10.59 15.49 -11.82
CA ALA A 208 -9.49 16.22 -11.21
C ALA A 208 -9.64 16.35 -9.68
N ALA A 209 -10.83 16.67 -9.18
CA ALA A 209 -11.07 16.85 -7.75
C ALA A 209 -10.84 15.55 -6.96
N ALA A 210 -11.40 14.44 -7.42
CA ALA A 210 -11.25 13.15 -6.76
C ALA A 210 -9.80 12.64 -6.83
N PHE A 211 -9.11 12.87 -7.95
CA PHE A 211 -7.69 12.53 -8.08
C PHE A 211 -6.82 13.34 -7.13
N VAL A 212 -7.06 14.65 -7.01
CA VAL A 212 -6.35 15.52 -6.07
C VAL A 212 -6.60 15.08 -4.62
N ASP A 213 -7.86 14.80 -4.26
CA ASP A 213 -8.21 14.31 -2.91
C ASP A 213 -7.49 13.00 -2.58
N TYR A 214 -7.41 12.08 -3.55
CA TYR A 214 -6.60 10.87 -3.43
C TYR A 214 -5.13 11.20 -3.16
N ARG A 215 -4.51 12.06 -3.96
CA ARG A 215 -3.08 12.37 -3.82
C ARG A 215 -2.75 13.05 -2.50
N LEU A 216 -3.56 14.00 -2.06
CA LEU A 216 -3.37 14.71 -0.80
C LEU A 216 -3.61 13.82 0.44
N ALA A 217 -4.36 12.73 0.29
CA ALA A 217 -4.62 11.78 1.37
C ALA A 217 -3.53 10.71 1.54
N THR A 218 -2.58 10.59 0.61
CA THR A 218 -1.51 9.59 0.71
C THR A 218 -0.50 9.97 1.80
N VAL A 219 0.09 8.97 2.46
CA VAL A 219 1.08 9.15 3.53
C VAL A 219 2.29 10.01 3.12
N GLY A 220 2.62 10.02 1.84
CA GLY A 220 3.70 10.84 1.31
C GLY A 220 3.43 12.34 1.30
N VAL A 221 2.17 12.76 1.46
CA VAL A 221 1.74 14.17 1.30
C VAL A 221 0.88 14.64 2.48
N ALA A 222 0.08 13.77 3.07
CA ALA A 222 -0.82 14.13 4.16
C ALA A 222 -0.06 14.83 5.31
N GLY A 223 -0.55 15.98 5.74
CA GLY A 223 0.06 16.76 6.82
C GLY A 223 1.25 17.62 6.43
N LEU A 224 1.64 17.71 5.13
CA LEU A 224 2.74 18.58 4.70
C LEU A 224 2.40 20.06 4.64
N VAL A 225 1.12 20.40 4.46
CA VAL A 225 0.70 21.77 4.14
C VAL A 225 -0.17 22.36 5.25
N ASP A 226 0.07 23.63 5.57
CA ASP A 226 -0.66 24.36 6.61
C ASP A 226 -2.07 24.78 6.15
N ASP A 227 -2.26 25.08 4.84
CA ASP A 227 -3.58 25.36 4.25
C ASP A 227 -3.95 24.29 3.19
N PRO A 228 -4.48 23.12 3.63
CA PRO A 228 -4.88 22.07 2.70
C PRO A 228 -5.97 22.50 1.72
N ALA A 229 -6.84 23.44 2.09
CA ALA A 229 -7.92 23.91 1.23
C ALA A 229 -7.40 24.75 0.06
N ALA A 230 -6.42 25.63 0.29
CA ALA A 230 -5.77 26.38 -0.76
C ALA A 230 -4.96 25.48 -1.71
N VAL A 231 -4.18 24.55 -1.16
CA VAL A 231 -3.44 23.54 -1.97
C VAL A 231 -4.40 22.71 -2.81
N ARG A 232 -5.50 22.24 -2.24
CA ARG A 232 -6.52 21.49 -2.96
C ARG A 232 -7.09 22.28 -4.14
N ARG A 233 -7.48 23.55 -3.94
CA ARG A 233 -8.02 24.40 -5.02
C ARG A 233 -7.00 24.60 -6.15
N GLU A 234 -5.77 24.93 -5.80
CA GLU A 234 -4.69 25.17 -6.77
C GLU A 234 -4.33 23.87 -7.54
N ALA A 235 -4.25 22.73 -6.85
CA ALA A 235 -3.97 21.45 -7.48
C ALA A 235 -5.09 21.01 -8.42
N ILE A 236 -6.37 21.23 -8.06
CA ILE A 236 -7.50 20.95 -8.95
C ILE A 236 -7.40 21.81 -10.21
N ALA A 237 -7.10 23.10 -10.09
CA ALA A 237 -6.93 23.98 -11.24
C ALA A 237 -5.78 23.52 -12.14
N ALA A 238 -4.63 23.14 -11.54
CA ALA A 238 -3.46 22.67 -12.27
C ALA A 238 -3.75 21.34 -13.03
N VAL A 239 -4.43 20.41 -12.41
CA VAL A 239 -4.82 19.13 -13.04
C VAL A 239 -5.87 19.37 -14.13
N SER A 240 -6.86 20.24 -13.89
CA SER A 240 -7.91 20.55 -14.87
C SER A 240 -7.40 21.28 -16.12
N ALA A 241 -6.24 21.93 -16.03
CA ALA A 241 -5.58 22.57 -17.16
C ALA A 241 -4.78 21.61 -18.05
N LEU A 242 -4.62 20.34 -17.64
CA LEU A 242 -3.95 19.34 -18.45
C LEU A 242 -4.82 18.89 -19.62
N PRO A 243 -4.22 18.59 -20.79
CA PRO A 243 -4.95 18.10 -21.92
C PRO A 243 -5.49 16.68 -21.65
N PRO A 244 -6.65 16.29 -22.25
CA PRO A 244 -7.31 15.03 -21.97
C PRO A 244 -6.43 13.78 -22.13
N GLU A 245 -5.52 13.78 -23.08
CA GLU A 245 -4.59 12.68 -23.34
C GLU A 245 -3.54 12.47 -22.24
N ALA A 246 -3.36 13.45 -21.35
CA ALA A 246 -2.44 13.36 -20.22
C ALA A 246 -3.10 12.78 -18.94
N LEU A 247 -4.43 12.60 -18.95
CA LEU A 247 -5.20 12.20 -17.77
C LEU A 247 -5.23 10.69 -17.51
N PRO A 248 -5.22 9.80 -18.54
CA PRO A 248 -5.22 8.35 -18.29
C PRO A 248 -4.08 7.93 -17.37
N TRP A 249 -4.37 6.96 -16.51
CA TRP A 249 -3.40 6.42 -15.58
C TRP A 249 -3.46 4.89 -15.55
N SER A 250 -2.37 4.31 -16.02
CA SER A 250 -2.18 2.86 -16.07
C SER A 250 -0.93 2.50 -15.27
N PRO A 251 -1.04 2.44 -13.92
CA PRO A 251 0.10 2.09 -13.09
C PRO A 251 0.55 0.66 -13.36
N ARG A 252 1.87 0.45 -13.35
CA ARG A 252 2.47 -0.87 -13.37
C ARG A 252 2.61 -1.41 -11.96
N LEU A 253 2.22 -2.68 -11.78
CA LEU A 253 2.23 -3.38 -10.51
C LEU A 253 3.00 -4.68 -10.62
N VAL A 254 3.60 -5.11 -9.54
CA VAL A 254 4.19 -6.44 -9.39
C VAL A 254 3.27 -7.28 -8.51
N LEU A 255 2.75 -8.36 -9.07
CA LEU A 255 1.97 -9.38 -8.37
C LEU A 255 2.84 -10.62 -8.19
N GLY A 256 3.04 -11.03 -6.94
CA GLY A 256 3.68 -12.28 -6.58
C GLY A 256 2.73 -13.17 -5.79
N VAL A 257 2.65 -14.44 -6.16
CA VAL A 257 1.87 -15.46 -5.43
C VAL A 257 2.75 -16.67 -5.24
N GLY A 258 2.91 -17.12 -3.99
CA GLY A 258 3.75 -18.27 -3.64
C GLY A 258 2.96 -19.31 -2.83
N ARG A 259 3.30 -20.58 -3.02
CA ARG A 259 2.77 -21.73 -2.27
C ARG A 259 3.90 -22.49 -1.60
N ARG A 260 3.67 -23.02 -0.39
CA ARG A 260 4.57 -24.00 0.24
C ARG A 260 4.52 -25.32 -0.45
#